data_a596c8538762ab3dec586220f497a69b
#
_entry.id   a596c8538762ab3dec586220f497a69b
#
_cell.length_a   1.000
_cell.length_b   1.000
_cell.length_c   1.000
_cell.angle_alpha   90.00
_cell.angle_beta   90.00
_cell.angle_gamma   90.00
#
_symmetry.space_group_name_H-M   'P 1'
#
loop_
_entity.id
_entity.type
_entity.pdbx_description
1 polymer ?
#
loop_
_entity_poly.entity_id
_entity_poly.type
_entity_poly.pdbx_seq_one_letter_code
_entity_poly.pdbx_strand_id
1 'polypeptide(L)'
;MDSFITIIAEKKVEKVYTIHGKKIELVRKHLENGKNVFICGSTGVGKSFILKEALEGFSSVELKTEHMKSKSLFLPFIRPSTKHVYIDDYDPVFKPIVEKVSDGDRISRGSLVITTTNMCMYPNFETVFIPRHKPEVLFTLVDEVTPTVEAAAANCGGDIRSFLTYAEGYDAMDDFKTPKEFIADVLCETGPLCIHDSISEHGHVWDIFQENYVNSNGVDLLRTATS
;
A
#
# COMPACT_ATOMS: atom_id res chain seq x y z
N MET A 1 24.77 13.22 -15.87
CA MET A 1 23.43 12.61 -15.88
C MET A 1 22.86 12.44 -14.46
N ASP A 2 23.67 12.04 -13.49
CA ASP A 2 23.21 11.75 -12.11
C ASP A 2 22.58 12.94 -11.39
N SER A 3 23.09 14.17 -11.60
CA SER A 3 22.52 15.38 -10.98
C SER A 3 21.10 15.71 -11.47
N PHE A 4 20.78 15.40 -12.73
CA PHE A 4 19.47 15.69 -13.30
C PHE A 4 18.40 14.72 -12.77
N ILE A 5 18.76 13.46 -12.62
CA ILE A 5 17.90 12.40 -12.05
C ILE A 5 17.60 12.71 -10.58
N THR A 6 18.61 13.16 -9.83
CA THR A 6 18.44 13.55 -8.41
C THR A 6 17.45 14.70 -8.26
N ILE A 7 17.58 15.77 -9.08
CA ILE A 7 16.68 16.94 -9.03
C ILE A 7 15.21 16.55 -9.35
N ILE A 8 14.98 15.66 -10.31
CA ILE A 8 13.63 15.20 -10.64
C ILE A 8 13.02 14.39 -9.50
N ALA A 9 13.82 13.50 -8.88
CA ALA A 9 13.38 12.71 -7.74
C ALA A 9 13.02 13.60 -6.53
N GLU A 10 13.83 14.60 -6.22
CA GLU A 10 13.58 15.58 -5.15
C GLU A 10 12.26 16.35 -5.38
N LYS A 11 12.02 16.86 -6.59
CA LYS A 11 10.77 17.55 -6.94
C LYS A 11 9.53 16.66 -6.78
N LYS A 12 9.62 15.38 -7.14
CA LYS A 12 8.52 14.44 -6.95
C LYS A 12 8.22 14.20 -5.48
N VAL A 13 9.26 14.05 -4.66
CA VAL A 13 9.12 13.89 -3.20
C VAL A 13 8.44 15.12 -2.60
N GLU A 14 8.83 16.32 -2.97
CA GLU A 14 8.23 17.57 -2.51
C GLU A 14 6.73 17.66 -2.84
N LYS A 15 6.33 17.28 -4.06
CA LYS A 15 4.93 17.26 -4.47
C LYS A 15 4.10 16.25 -3.66
N VAL A 16 4.63 15.05 -3.42
CA VAL A 16 3.97 14.04 -2.58
C VAL A 16 3.87 14.52 -1.13
N TYR A 17 4.90 15.19 -0.61
CA TYR A 17 4.86 15.81 0.71
C TYR A 17 3.73 16.84 0.82
N THR A 18 3.53 17.65 -0.20
CA THR A 18 2.45 18.66 -0.23
C THR A 18 1.07 18.01 -0.05
N ILE A 19 0.83 16.86 -0.68
CA ILE A 19 -0.45 16.12 -0.54
C ILE A 19 -0.62 15.57 0.89
N HIS A 20 0.45 15.07 1.49
CA HIS A 20 0.41 14.37 2.76
C HIS A 20 0.77 15.22 3.98
N GLY A 21 1.21 16.47 3.81
CA GLY A 21 1.76 17.30 4.88
C GLY A 21 0.92 17.35 6.14
N LYS A 22 -0.40 17.59 6.01
CA LYS A 22 -1.31 17.58 7.17
C LYS A 22 -1.36 16.23 7.90
N LYS A 23 -1.23 15.11 7.19
CA LYS A 23 -1.23 13.77 7.80
C LYS A 23 0.10 13.46 8.46
N ILE A 24 1.20 13.90 7.86
CA ILE A 24 2.55 13.81 8.44
C ILE A 24 2.62 14.58 9.75
N GLU A 25 2.17 15.82 9.76
CA GLU A 25 2.11 16.65 10.96
C GLU A 25 1.22 16.05 12.06
N LEU A 26 0.07 15.48 11.69
CA LEU A 26 -0.81 14.80 12.63
C LEU A 26 -0.12 13.59 13.27
N VAL A 27 0.56 12.75 12.48
CA VAL A 27 1.32 11.61 13.01
C VAL A 27 2.45 12.11 13.91
N ARG A 28 3.22 13.11 13.51
CA ARG A 28 4.29 13.73 14.32
C ARG A 28 3.76 14.20 15.67
N LYS A 29 2.65 14.91 15.68
CA LYS A 29 2.00 15.37 16.91
C LYS A 29 1.63 14.22 17.85
N HIS A 30 1.12 13.11 17.32
CA HIS A 30 0.84 11.92 18.13
C HIS A 30 2.12 11.31 18.72
N LEU A 31 3.21 11.24 17.93
CA LEU A 31 4.50 10.73 18.37
C LEU A 31 5.12 11.58 19.50
N GLU A 32 5.07 12.90 19.35
CA GLU A 32 5.53 13.86 20.38
C GLU A 32 4.77 13.69 21.69
N ASN A 33 3.48 13.38 21.61
CA ASN A 33 2.63 13.09 22.77
C ASN A 33 2.77 11.64 23.30
N GLY A 34 3.69 10.84 22.76
CA GLY A 34 3.91 9.45 23.18
C GLY A 34 2.74 8.52 22.87
N LYS A 35 1.90 8.86 21.89
CA LYS A 35 0.75 8.05 21.45
C LYS A 35 1.18 7.01 20.43
N ASN A 36 0.63 5.81 20.53
CA ASN A 36 0.77 4.80 19.48
C ASN A 36 -0.16 5.12 18.31
N VAL A 37 0.26 4.81 17.07
CA VAL A 37 -0.46 5.24 15.87
C VAL A 37 -0.60 4.10 14.87
N PHE A 38 -1.82 3.91 14.37
CA PHE A 38 -2.08 3.18 13.14
C PHE A 38 -2.26 4.15 11.97
N ILE A 39 -1.51 3.93 10.89
CA ILE A 39 -1.68 4.61 9.60
C ILE A 39 -2.40 3.64 8.68
N CYS A 40 -3.70 3.85 8.47
CA CYS A 40 -4.57 2.94 7.73
C CYS A 40 -4.91 3.50 6.35
N GLY A 41 -5.00 2.63 5.34
CA GLY A 41 -5.42 3.03 4.00
C GLY A 41 -5.07 1.96 2.96
N SER A 42 -5.64 2.06 1.76
CA SER A 42 -5.37 1.13 0.66
C SER A 42 -3.87 1.07 0.29
N THR A 43 -3.48 0.08 -0.50
CA THR A 43 -2.14 0.06 -1.11
C THR A 43 -1.92 1.31 -1.97
N GLY A 44 -0.67 1.76 -2.10
CA GLY A 44 -0.26 2.87 -2.96
C GLY A 44 -0.69 4.28 -2.56
N VAL A 45 -1.49 4.46 -1.48
CA VAL A 45 -1.93 5.80 -1.02
C VAL A 45 -0.87 6.60 -0.27
N GLY A 46 0.35 6.09 -0.09
CA GLY A 46 1.46 6.82 0.53
C GLY A 46 1.67 6.55 2.02
N LYS A 47 1.14 5.47 2.61
CA LYS A 47 1.32 5.15 4.05
C LYS A 47 2.77 5.09 4.49
N SER A 48 3.61 4.31 3.77
CA SER A 48 5.04 4.17 4.07
C SER A 48 5.80 5.49 3.91
N PHE A 49 5.38 6.34 2.98
CA PHE A 49 5.92 7.68 2.82
C PHE A 49 5.60 8.55 4.05
N ILE A 50 4.33 8.61 4.47
CA ILE A 50 3.91 9.34 5.66
C ILE A 50 4.65 8.84 6.91
N LEU A 51 4.80 7.52 7.05
CA LEU A 51 5.53 6.90 8.17
C LEU A 51 6.98 7.39 8.22
N LYS A 52 7.71 7.32 7.11
CA LYS A 52 9.12 7.72 7.02
C LYS A 52 9.30 9.21 7.31
N GLU A 53 8.50 10.05 6.65
CA GLU A 53 8.53 11.50 6.86
C GLU A 53 8.16 11.90 8.30
N ALA A 54 7.16 11.23 8.89
CA ALA A 54 6.76 11.51 10.27
C ALA A 54 7.83 11.11 11.28
N LEU A 55 8.63 10.09 10.99
CA LEU A 55 9.71 9.61 11.85
C LEU A 55 11.04 10.34 11.60
N GLU A 56 11.13 11.16 10.57
CA GLU A 56 12.34 11.93 10.30
C GLU A 56 12.70 12.83 11.49
N GLY A 57 13.96 12.75 11.92
CA GLY A 57 14.46 13.45 13.11
C GLY A 57 14.21 12.73 14.43
N PHE A 58 13.40 11.68 14.47
CA PHE A 58 13.23 10.84 15.66
C PHE A 58 14.16 9.62 15.63
N SER A 59 14.62 9.23 16.80
CA SER A 59 15.30 7.92 16.95
C SER A 59 14.25 6.81 16.84
N SER A 60 14.34 6.01 15.79
CA SER A 60 13.37 4.94 15.51
C SER A 60 14.04 3.65 15.09
N VAL A 61 13.33 2.54 15.22
CA VAL A 61 13.76 1.22 14.75
C VAL A 61 12.59 0.49 14.08
N GLU A 62 12.88 -0.11 12.93
CA GLU A 62 11.94 -0.95 12.21
C GLU A 62 11.88 -2.35 12.83
N LEU A 63 10.67 -2.83 13.08
CA LEU A 63 10.41 -4.18 13.49
C LEU A 63 9.93 -5.00 12.29
N LYS A 64 10.73 -5.97 11.86
CA LYS A 64 10.44 -6.84 10.72
C LYS A 64 9.97 -8.21 11.18
N THR A 65 9.27 -8.92 10.31
CA THR A 65 8.79 -10.30 10.56
C THR A 65 9.91 -11.26 10.94
N GLU A 66 11.12 -11.06 10.40
CA GLU A 66 12.30 -11.86 10.71
C GLU A 66 12.69 -11.78 12.19
N HIS A 67 12.48 -10.61 12.81
CA HIS A 67 12.77 -10.39 14.23
C HIS A 67 11.81 -11.17 15.15
N MET A 68 10.62 -11.53 14.65
CA MET A 68 9.63 -12.31 15.40
C MET A 68 9.90 -13.80 15.42
N LYS A 69 10.67 -14.31 14.46
CA LYS A 69 11.03 -15.74 14.37
C LYS A 69 11.98 -16.18 15.48
N SER A 70 12.69 -15.26 16.10
CA SER A 70 13.64 -15.55 17.19
C SER A 70 13.37 -14.66 18.39
N LYS A 71 12.92 -15.27 19.50
CA LYS A 71 12.70 -14.56 20.77
C LYS A 71 13.98 -13.87 21.30
N SER A 72 15.15 -14.39 20.95
CA SER A 72 16.45 -13.82 21.34
C SER A 72 16.84 -12.58 20.55
N LEU A 73 16.30 -12.39 19.33
CA LEU A 73 16.56 -11.21 18.51
C LEU A 73 15.62 -10.04 18.86
N PHE A 74 14.48 -10.32 19.47
CA PHE A 74 13.48 -9.31 19.80
C PHE A 74 13.91 -8.36 20.92
N LEU A 75 14.48 -8.89 22.01
CA LEU A 75 14.86 -8.12 23.19
C LEU A 75 15.96 -7.06 22.95
N PRO A 76 16.99 -7.31 22.12
CA PRO A 76 18.03 -6.30 21.85
C PRO A 76 17.52 -5.11 21.03
N PHE A 77 16.48 -5.26 20.21
CA PHE A 77 15.94 -4.17 19.37
C PHE A 77 15.13 -3.16 20.18
N ILE A 78 14.49 -3.61 21.25
CA ILE A 78 13.70 -2.76 22.16
C ILE A 78 14.60 -2.28 23.30
N ARG A 79 15.74 -1.66 22.97
CA ARG A 79 16.59 -1.05 23.99
C ARG A 79 15.91 0.17 24.61
N PRO A 80 16.18 0.45 25.90
CA PRO A 80 15.64 1.62 26.58
C PRO A 80 15.95 2.97 25.90
N SER A 81 16.96 3.01 25.02
CA SER A 81 17.38 4.19 24.25
C SER A 81 16.56 4.43 22.98
N THR A 82 15.82 3.44 22.48
CA THR A 82 15.00 3.59 21.27
C THR A 82 13.69 4.28 21.64
N LYS A 83 13.42 5.42 21.02
CA LYS A 83 12.21 6.19 21.30
C LYS A 83 10.98 5.63 20.61
N HIS A 84 11.09 5.30 19.32
CA HIS A 84 9.96 4.85 18.53
C HIS A 84 10.25 3.50 17.87
N VAL A 85 9.24 2.65 17.82
CA VAL A 85 9.27 1.37 17.08
C VAL A 85 8.25 1.48 15.97
N TYR A 86 8.58 1.05 14.77
CA TYR A 86 7.60 1.05 13.69
C TYR A 86 7.56 -0.29 12.94
N ILE A 87 6.38 -0.57 12.40
CA ILE A 87 6.08 -1.73 11.55
C ILE A 87 5.53 -1.16 10.25
N ASP A 88 6.31 -1.27 9.17
CA ASP A 88 5.83 -0.92 7.84
C ASP A 88 5.22 -2.17 7.21
N ASP A 89 3.94 -2.09 6.91
CA ASP A 89 3.09 -3.18 6.42
C ASP A 89 2.81 -4.27 7.48
N TYR A 90 1.66 -4.11 8.16
CA TYR A 90 1.25 -4.97 9.26
C TYR A 90 1.01 -6.41 8.81
N ASP A 91 1.71 -7.34 9.44
CA ASP A 91 1.52 -8.78 9.34
C ASP A 91 0.90 -9.33 10.63
N PRO A 92 -0.03 -10.32 10.58
CA PRO A 92 -0.62 -10.95 11.76
C PRO A 92 0.38 -11.50 12.78
N VAL A 93 1.61 -11.79 12.39
CA VAL A 93 2.70 -12.22 13.30
C VAL A 93 2.98 -11.19 14.40
N PHE A 94 2.68 -9.91 14.16
CA PHE A 94 2.85 -8.82 15.13
C PHE A 94 1.67 -8.68 16.12
N LYS A 95 0.58 -9.42 15.90
CA LYS A 95 -0.62 -9.33 16.74
C LYS A 95 -0.34 -9.40 18.25
N PRO A 96 0.53 -10.31 18.77
CA PRO A 96 0.82 -10.37 20.20
C PRO A 96 1.48 -9.11 20.76
N ILE A 97 2.22 -8.35 19.92
CA ILE A 97 2.84 -7.07 20.31
C ILE A 97 1.77 -5.99 20.40
N VAL A 98 0.91 -5.92 19.38
CA VAL A 98 -0.17 -4.94 19.30
C VAL A 98 -1.13 -5.12 20.49
N GLU A 99 -1.50 -6.35 20.82
CA GLU A 99 -2.37 -6.66 21.97
C GLU A 99 -1.73 -6.20 23.29
N LYS A 100 -0.47 -6.50 23.54
CA LYS A 100 0.23 -6.02 24.73
C LYS A 100 0.23 -4.51 24.86
N VAL A 101 0.53 -3.80 23.77
CA VAL A 101 0.53 -2.33 23.75
C VAL A 101 -0.89 -1.79 23.93
N SER A 102 -1.88 -2.46 23.36
CA SER A 102 -3.29 -2.14 23.55
C SER A 102 -3.74 -2.32 25.01
N ASP A 103 -3.17 -3.29 25.72
CA ASP A 103 -3.44 -3.55 27.14
C ASP A 103 -2.67 -2.58 28.07
N GLY A 104 -1.85 -1.71 27.51
CA GLY A 104 -1.12 -0.67 28.25
C GLY A 104 0.35 -0.97 28.49
N ASP A 105 0.88 -2.11 28.00
CA ASP A 105 2.28 -2.42 28.08
C ASP A 105 3.10 -1.47 27.18
N ARG A 106 4.31 -1.15 27.60
CA ARG A 106 5.27 -0.37 26.82
C ARG A 106 6.36 -1.25 26.27
N ILE A 107 6.47 -1.30 24.93
CA ILE A 107 7.57 -2.02 24.27
C ILE A 107 8.80 -1.13 24.04
N SER A 108 8.65 0.19 24.15
CA SER A 108 9.74 1.16 24.04
C SER A 108 9.48 2.37 24.93
N ARG A 109 10.45 3.29 25.03
CA ARG A 109 10.24 4.59 25.69
C ARG A 109 9.41 5.58 24.87
N GLY A 110 9.22 5.30 23.59
CA GLY A 110 8.41 6.08 22.67
C GLY A 110 7.15 5.34 22.22
N SER A 111 6.71 5.66 21.03
CA SER A 111 5.47 5.16 20.44
C SER A 111 5.71 3.96 19.53
N LEU A 112 4.68 3.14 19.36
CA LEU A 112 4.59 2.15 18.29
C LEU A 112 3.78 2.73 17.12
N VAL A 113 4.35 2.70 15.92
CA VAL A 113 3.70 3.16 14.69
C VAL A 113 3.56 2.01 13.72
N ILE A 114 2.37 1.83 13.17
CA ILE A 114 2.07 0.69 12.31
C ILE A 114 1.36 1.18 11.05
N THR A 115 1.83 0.77 9.87
CA THR A 115 1.05 0.93 8.64
C THR A 115 0.25 -0.33 8.35
N THR A 116 -0.97 -0.19 7.85
CA THR A 116 -1.85 -1.31 7.52
C THR A 116 -2.82 -0.95 6.41
N THR A 117 -3.27 -1.94 5.65
CA THR A 117 -4.32 -1.77 4.65
C THR A 117 -5.70 -1.80 5.28
N ASN A 118 -5.87 -2.51 6.38
CA ASN A 118 -7.14 -2.67 7.07
C ASN A 118 -7.34 -1.59 8.13
N MET A 119 -8.58 -1.18 8.32
CA MET A 119 -8.92 -0.29 9.42
C MET A 119 -8.86 -1.07 10.73
N CYS A 120 -7.95 -0.69 11.60
CA CYS A 120 -7.78 -1.30 12.92
C CYS A 120 -8.17 -0.29 14.00
N MET A 121 -8.94 -0.75 14.98
CA MET A 121 -9.29 0.03 16.17
C MET A 121 -8.86 -0.77 17.41
N TYR A 122 -7.74 -0.36 17.99
CA TYR A 122 -7.25 -0.92 19.23
C TYR A 122 -7.23 0.15 20.31
N PRO A 123 -7.57 -0.18 21.58
CA PRO A 123 -7.32 0.70 22.69
C PRO A 123 -5.87 1.19 22.73
N ASN A 124 -5.62 2.38 23.24
CA ASN A 124 -4.30 3.01 23.31
C ASN A 124 -3.59 3.27 21.97
N PHE A 125 -4.32 3.20 20.85
CA PHE A 125 -3.84 3.61 19.54
C PHE A 125 -4.72 4.72 18.96
N GLU A 126 -4.06 5.70 18.34
CA GLU A 126 -4.70 6.69 17.48
C GLU A 126 -4.69 6.17 16.04
N THR A 127 -5.79 6.35 15.32
CA THR A 127 -5.89 5.89 13.93
C THR A 127 -5.89 7.07 12.97
N VAL A 128 -4.91 7.10 12.07
CA VAL A 128 -4.81 8.08 10.98
C VAL A 128 -5.19 7.39 9.68
N PHE A 129 -6.37 7.70 9.18
CA PHE A 129 -6.86 7.14 7.93
C PHE A 129 -6.42 7.96 6.72
N ILE A 130 -5.91 7.27 5.70
CA ILE A 130 -5.51 7.84 4.42
C ILE A 130 -6.49 7.34 3.36
N PRO A 131 -7.38 8.21 2.85
CA PRO A 131 -8.32 7.83 1.80
C PRO A 131 -7.60 7.66 0.46
N ARG A 132 -8.24 6.99 -0.48
CA ARG A 132 -7.83 7.02 -1.88
C ARG A 132 -7.90 8.44 -2.42
N HIS A 133 -6.94 8.79 -3.25
CA HIS A 133 -6.85 10.14 -3.81
C HIS A 133 -7.81 10.31 -4.98
N LYS A 134 -8.42 11.48 -5.04
CA LYS A 134 -9.22 11.88 -6.20
C LYS A 134 -8.31 12.28 -7.36
N PRO A 135 -8.78 12.18 -8.62
CA PRO A 135 -8.01 12.59 -9.79
C PRO A 135 -7.41 14.01 -9.68
N GLU A 136 -8.20 14.95 -9.14
CA GLU A 136 -7.78 16.34 -9.00
C GLU A 136 -6.55 16.49 -8.10
N VAL A 137 -6.43 15.65 -7.09
CA VAL A 137 -5.26 15.62 -6.19
C VAL A 137 -4.07 14.99 -6.90
N LEU A 138 -4.28 13.93 -7.69
CA LEU A 138 -3.23 13.27 -8.44
C LEU A 138 -2.62 14.19 -9.51
N PHE A 139 -3.43 15.03 -10.16
CA PHE A 139 -2.95 16.01 -11.13
C PHE A 139 -1.95 17.02 -10.55
N THR A 140 -1.96 17.25 -9.25
CA THR A 140 -0.95 18.11 -8.60
C THR A 140 0.45 17.49 -8.57
N LEU A 141 0.57 16.19 -8.81
CA LEU A 141 1.84 15.47 -8.83
C LEU A 141 2.61 15.61 -10.14
N VAL A 142 1.94 16.02 -11.21
CA VAL A 142 2.53 16.20 -12.54
C VAL A 142 2.65 17.69 -12.86
N ASP A 143 3.50 18.02 -13.83
CA ASP A 143 3.69 19.42 -14.25
C ASP A 143 2.66 19.81 -15.33
N GLU A 144 2.21 18.84 -16.14
CA GLU A 144 1.26 19.07 -17.22
C GLU A 144 0.23 17.93 -17.26
N VAL A 145 -1.03 18.30 -17.46
CA VAL A 145 -2.13 17.34 -17.59
C VAL A 145 -2.34 17.05 -19.07
N THR A 146 -1.91 15.88 -19.51
CA THR A 146 -2.11 15.35 -20.86
C THR A 146 -3.25 14.34 -20.88
N PRO A 147 -3.81 13.99 -22.04
CA PRO A 147 -4.81 12.92 -22.13
C PRO A 147 -4.36 11.58 -21.53
N THR A 148 -3.06 11.26 -21.62
CA THR A 148 -2.46 10.08 -20.98
C THR A 148 -2.52 10.19 -19.46
N VAL A 149 -2.23 11.35 -18.89
CA VAL A 149 -2.31 11.62 -17.45
C VAL A 149 -3.76 11.54 -16.96
N GLU A 150 -4.73 12.02 -17.72
CA GLU A 150 -6.16 11.90 -17.39
C GLU A 150 -6.60 10.43 -17.37
N ALA A 151 -6.20 9.65 -18.38
CA ALA A 151 -6.47 8.21 -18.43
C ALA A 151 -5.80 7.48 -17.25
N ALA A 152 -4.53 7.81 -16.92
CA ALA A 152 -3.82 7.25 -15.77
C ALA A 152 -4.55 7.54 -14.46
N ALA A 153 -5.04 8.77 -14.26
CA ALA A 153 -5.77 9.15 -13.05
C ALA A 153 -7.13 8.45 -12.92
N ALA A 154 -7.80 8.19 -14.03
CA ALA A 154 -9.06 7.45 -14.05
C ALA A 154 -8.86 5.96 -13.69
N ASN A 155 -7.77 5.35 -14.17
CA ASN A 155 -7.55 3.92 -14.06
C ASN A 155 -6.77 3.50 -12.79
N CYS A 156 -5.96 4.40 -12.20
CA CYS A 156 -5.17 4.06 -11.01
C CYS A 156 -5.99 3.86 -9.72
N GLY A 157 -7.28 4.14 -9.72
CA GLY A 157 -8.16 3.99 -8.55
C GLY A 157 -7.72 4.77 -7.31
N GLY A 158 -6.96 5.87 -7.47
CA GLY A 158 -6.45 6.71 -6.39
C GLY A 158 -5.14 6.22 -5.77
N ASP A 159 -4.45 5.28 -6.39
CA ASP A 159 -3.12 4.81 -6.04
C ASP A 159 -2.06 5.73 -6.67
N ILE A 160 -1.27 6.42 -5.82
CA ILE A 160 -0.24 7.37 -6.28
C ILE A 160 0.86 6.65 -7.05
N ARG A 161 1.27 5.46 -6.63
CA ARG A 161 2.36 4.71 -7.27
C ARG A 161 1.96 4.33 -8.69
N SER A 162 0.80 3.72 -8.84
CA SER A 162 0.25 3.35 -10.15
C SER A 162 0.05 4.58 -11.04
N PHE A 163 -0.49 5.67 -10.47
CA PHE A 163 -0.65 6.93 -11.20
C PHE A 163 0.69 7.46 -11.76
N LEU A 164 1.73 7.55 -10.93
CA LEU A 164 3.03 8.06 -11.37
C LEU A 164 3.66 7.17 -12.44
N THR A 165 3.52 5.86 -12.31
CA THR A 165 4.02 4.90 -13.31
C THR A 165 3.31 5.09 -14.65
N TYR A 166 2.00 5.19 -14.66
CA TYR A 166 1.23 5.39 -15.91
C TYR A 166 1.41 6.77 -16.52
N ALA A 167 1.52 7.81 -15.70
CA ALA A 167 1.72 9.19 -16.18
C ALA A 167 3.08 9.40 -16.84
N GLU A 168 4.09 8.56 -16.54
CA GLU A 168 5.42 8.60 -17.17
C GLU A 168 5.48 7.93 -18.55
N GLY A 169 4.36 7.43 -19.06
CA GLY A 169 4.27 6.85 -20.39
C GLY A 169 4.90 5.47 -20.51
N TYR A 170 4.91 4.70 -19.43
CA TYR A 170 5.09 3.27 -19.55
C TYR A 170 3.87 2.74 -20.32
N ASP A 171 4.08 2.43 -21.60
CA ASP A 171 3.08 1.89 -22.55
C ASP A 171 2.52 0.51 -22.14
N ALA A 172 3.00 -0.05 -21.08
CA ALA A 172 2.39 -1.17 -20.39
C ALA A 172 1.37 -0.66 -19.36
N MET A 173 0.30 0.00 -19.82
CA MET A 173 -0.96 -0.26 -19.18
C MET A 173 -1.27 -1.74 -19.46
N ASP A 174 -0.64 -2.62 -18.68
CA ASP A 174 -1.25 -3.91 -18.44
C ASP A 174 -2.66 -3.54 -17.98
N ASP A 175 -3.64 -3.84 -18.79
CA ASP A 175 -5.04 -3.81 -18.39
C ASP A 175 -5.15 -4.82 -17.24
N PHE A 176 -4.81 -4.40 -16.03
CA PHE A 176 -5.02 -5.17 -14.83
C PHE A 176 -6.53 -5.27 -14.64
N LYS A 177 -7.10 -6.14 -15.44
CA LYS A 177 -8.49 -6.55 -15.27
C LYS A 177 -8.61 -7.16 -13.88
N THR A 178 -9.60 -6.74 -13.15
CA THR A 178 -9.90 -7.44 -11.90
C THR A 178 -10.14 -8.92 -12.23
N PRO A 179 -9.88 -9.86 -11.30
CA PRO A 179 -10.17 -11.27 -11.54
C PRO A 179 -11.58 -11.53 -12.09
N LYS A 180 -12.56 -10.71 -11.68
CA LYS A 180 -13.94 -10.80 -12.18
C LYS A 180 -14.07 -10.35 -13.63
N GLU A 181 -13.45 -9.24 -14.02
CA GLU A 181 -13.44 -8.74 -15.40
C GLU A 181 -12.69 -9.71 -16.31
N PHE A 182 -11.54 -10.24 -15.87
CA PHE A 182 -10.81 -11.25 -16.62
C PHE A 182 -11.66 -12.48 -16.88
N ILE A 183 -12.34 -13.00 -15.84
CA ILE A 183 -13.21 -14.18 -16.00
C ILE A 183 -14.41 -13.87 -16.88
N ALA A 184 -15.00 -12.67 -16.77
CA ALA A 184 -16.09 -12.25 -17.64
C ALA A 184 -15.65 -12.24 -19.12
N ASP A 185 -14.44 -11.71 -19.40
CA ASP A 185 -13.88 -11.72 -20.76
C ASP A 185 -13.60 -13.13 -21.29
N VAL A 186 -13.07 -14.02 -20.45
CA VAL A 186 -12.83 -15.42 -20.79
C VAL A 186 -14.14 -16.13 -21.07
N LEU A 187 -15.17 -15.91 -20.25
CA LEU A 187 -16.47 -16.59 -20.40
C LEU A 187 -17.31 -16.00 -21.54
N CYS A 188 -17.11 -14.72 -21.88
CA CYS A 188 -17.86 -14.03 -22.93
C CYS A 188 -17.11 -13.93 -24.27
N GLU A 189 -15.89 -14.46 -24.38
CA GLU A 189 -15.03 -14.38 -25.60
C GLU A 189 -14.81 -12.94 -26.11
N THR A 190 -14.83 -11.94 -25.22
CA THR A 190 -14.88 -10.52 -25.61
C THR A 190 -13.52 -9.83 -25.75
N GLY A 191 -12.38 -10.54 -25.59
CA GLY A 191 -11.06 -9.91 -25.69
C GLY A 191 -9.90 -10.85 -25.98
N PRO A 192 -8.73 -10.33 -26.35
CA PRO A 192 -7.51 -11.13 -26.48
C PRO A 192 -7.11 -11.68 -25.13
N LEU A 193 -6.95 -13.01 -25.06
CA LEU A 193 -6.52 -13.72 -23.86
C LEU A 193 -5.01 -13.55 -23.66
N CYS A 194 -4.57 -12.49 -23.03
CA CYS A 194 -3.21 -12.39 -22.51
C CYS A 194 -3.15 -13.03 -21.13
N ILE A 195 -2.93 -14.33 -21.08
CA ILE A 195 -2.94 -15.12 -19.85
C ILE A 195 -1.69 -14.87 -18.98
N HIS A 196 -0.63 -14.33 -19.54
CA HIS A 196 0.70 -14.43 -18.92
C HIS A 196 1.01 -13.41 -17.80
N ASP A 197 0.38 -12.23 -17.76
CA ASP A 197 0.88 -11.17 -16.87
C ASP A 197 -0.10 -10.67 -15.80
N SER A 198 -1.36 -11.12 -15.82
CA SER A 198 -2.40 -10.57 -14.97
C SER A 198 -2.77 -11.40 -13.73
N ILE A 199 -2.19 -12.57 -13.53
CA ILE A 199 -2.62 -13.49 -12.47
C ILE A 199 -1.57 -13.59 -11.36
N SER A 200 -1.55 -12.64 -10.45
CA SER A 200 -0.77 -12.76 -9.20
C SER A 200 -1.44 -13.66 -8.15
N GLU A 201 -2.74 -13.94 -8.27
CA GLU A 201 -3.53 -14.74 -7.33
C GLU A 201 -4.29 -15.87 -8.04
N HIS A 202 -3.57 -16.85 -8.57
CA HIS A 202 -4.13 -17.97 -9.32
C HIS A 202 -5.27 -18.70 -8.60
N GLY A 203 -5.19 -18.86 -7.27
CA GLY A 203 -6.21 -19.57 -6.49
C GLY A 203 -7.57 -18.88 -6.53
N HIS A 204 -7.59 -17.57 -6.32
CA HIS A 204 -8.83 -16.79 -6.29
C HIS A 204 -9.52 -16.68 -7.65
N VAL A 205 -8.74 -16.58 -8.72
CA VAL A 205 -9.27 -16.60 -10.10
C VAL A 205 -9.93 -17.93 -10.41
N TRP A 206 -9.32 -19.04 -9.96
CA TRP A 206 -9.86 -20.38 -10.17
C TRP A 206 -11.17 -20.63 -9.42
N ASP A 207 -11.28 -20.14 -8.19
CA ASP A 207 -12.49 -20.22 -7.39
C ASP A 207 -13.65 -19.46 -8.05
N ILE A 208 -13.42 -18.22 -8.48
CA ILE A 208 -14.43 -17.42 -9.19
C ILE A 208 -14.83 -18.09 -10.52
N PHE A 209 -13.86 -18.68 -11.23
CA PHE A 209 -14.12 -19.40 -12.47
C PHE A 209 -15.03 -20.60 -12.21
N GLN A 210 -14.75 -21.43 -11.21
CA GLN A 210 -15.57 -22.57 -10.85
C GLN A 210 -17.00 -22.17 -10.44
N GLU A 211 -17.18 -21.08 -9.70
CA GLU A 211 -18.49 -20.59 -9.30
C GLU A 211 -19.34 -20.11 -10.48
N ASN A 212 -18.73 -19.55 -11.52
CA ASN A 212 -19.44 -18.94 -12.64
C ASN A 212 -19.52 -19.84 -13.87
N TYR A 213 -18.69 -20.89 -13.96
CA TYR A 213 -18.65 -21.82 -15.08
C TYR A 213 -20.00 -22.52 -15.34
N VAL A 214 -20.68 -22.90 -14.27
CA VAL A 214 -21.98 -23.61 -14.35
C VAL A 214 -23.08 -22.73 -14.96
N ASN A 215 -22.91 -21.40 -14.91
CA ASN A 215 -23.87 -20.42 -15.42
C ASN A 215 -23.54 -19.93 -16.84
N SER A 216 -22.40 -20.33 -17.40
CA SER A 216 -22.02 -19.99 -18.77
C SER A 216 -22.67 -20.95 -19.77
N ASN A 217 -23.44 -20.40 -20.68
CA ASN A 217 -24.12 -21.17 -21.73
C ASN A 217 -23.11 -21.76 -22.73
N GLY A 218 -22.50 -22.91 -22.37
CA GLY A 218 -21.87 -23.77 -23.35
C GLY A 218 -20.53 -23.34 -23.94
N VAL A 219 -19.74 -22.54 -23.21
CA VAL A 219 -18.35 -22.28 -23.62
C VAL A 219 -17.56 -23.59 -23.48
N ASP A 220 -17.11 -24.12 -24.61
CA ASP A 220 -16.31 -25.35 -24.66
C ASP A 220 -14.87 -25.05 -24.25
N LEU A 221 -14.63 -25.06 -22.94
CA LEU A 221 -13.33 -24.75 -22.33
C LEU A 221 -12.19 -25.70 -22.74
N LEU A 222 -12.53 -26.86 -23.28
CA LEU A 222 -11.51 -27.78 -23.82
C LEU A 222 -10.83 -27.23 -25.08
N ARG A 223 -11.47 -26.31 -25.81
CA ARG A 223 -10.86 -25.66 -26.97
C ARG A 223 -9.80 -24.63 -26.62
N THR A 224 -9.93 -23.95 -25.48
CA THR A 224 -8.98 -22.89 -25.06
C THR A 224 -7.75 -23.42 -24.36
N ALA A 225 -7.76 -24.65 -23.84
CA ALA A 225 -6.61 -25.26 -23.16
C ALA A 225 -5.62 -25.94 -24.12
N THR A 226 -5.91 -26.04 -25.40
CA THR A 226 -5.08 -26.76 -26.41
C THR A 226 -4.58 -25.84 -27.55
N SER A 227 -4.82 -24.58 -27.50
CA SER A 227 -4.25 -23.55 -28.41
C SER A 227 -3.32 -22.63 -27.62
#